data_bcc1e888b76f358a9d5c90e42f75c08e
#
_entry.id   bcc1e888b76f358a9d5c90e42f75c08e
#
_cell.length_a   1.000
_cell.length_b   1.000
_cell.length_c   1.000
_cell.angle_alpha   90.00
_cell.angle_beta   90.00
_cell.angle_gamma   90.00
#
_symmetry.space_group_name_H-M   'P 1'
#
loop_
_entity.id
_entity.type
_entity.pdbx_description
1 polymer ?
#
loop_
_entity_poly.entity_id
_entity_poly.type
_entity_poly.pdbx_seq_one_letter_code
_entity_poly.pdbx_strand_id
1 'polypeptide(L)'
;MIFLYALLILFLIWIVLFFSVAPKEMSNILQRDPAARNYFEVILLYPGLHAVVAHRYAHFFYKHKLFLLARIISQFTRFFTGIEIHPGAKIGKGLFIDHGMGIVIGETAEIGDNCTLYQNVTLGGTGKDKGKRHPTIGNNVLIGSGAKVLGPFTVGDNSKIAANAVVLTEVPENSTAVGVPARVVRINNQKVSSMDLDQIHIPDPTSQAICKLNKLVHDLEEKIENNTERKDG
;
A
#
# COMPACT_ATOMS: atom_id res chain seq x y z
N MET A 1 -5.47 -41.52 18.06
CA MET A 1 -4.02 -41.60 17.74
C MET A 1 -3.70 -41.16 16.32
N ILE A 2 -4.17 -41.84 15.27
CA ILE A 2 -3.87 -41.50 13.85
C ILE A 2 -4.23 -40.04 13.51
N PHE A 3 -5.40 -39.56 13.92
CA PHE A 3 -5.83 -38.16 13.71
C PHE A 3 -4.89 -37.14 14.35
N LEU A 4 -4.41 -37.40 15.57
CA LEU A 4 -3.47 -36.55 16.29
C LEU A 4 -2.09 -36.48 15.60
N TYR A 5 -1.60 -37.62 15.10
CA TYR A 5 -0.36 -37.69 14.31
C TYR A 5 -0.51 -36.94 12.98
N ALA A 6 -1.66 -37.06 12.30
CA ALA A 6 -1.92 -36.31 11.08
C ALA A 6 -1.90 -34.79 11.32
N LEU A 7 -2.52 -34.31 12.40
CA LEU A 7 -2.48 -32.90 12.78
C LEU A 7 -1.06 -32.43 13.10
N LEU A 8 -0.28 -33.24 13.84
CA LEU A 8 1.12 -32.93 14.15
C LEU A 8 1.98 -32.84 12.87
N ILE A 9 1.82 -33.75 11.95
CA ILE A 9 2.51 -33.74 10.66
C ILE A 9 2.14 -32.50 9.85
N LEU A 10 0.86 -32.16 9.76
CA LEU A 10 0.38 -30.95 9.08
C LEU A 10 0.94 -29.68 9.71
N PHE A 11 1.01 -29.62 11.04
CA PHE A 11 1.60 -28.52 11.78
C PHE A 11 3.10 -28.39 11.52
N LEU A 12 3.85 -29.50 11.51
CA LEU A 12 5.27 -29.49 11.18
C LEU A 12 5.54 -29.05 9.74
N ILE A 13 4.74 -29.54 8.80
CA ILE A 13 4.79 -29.09 7.40
C ILE A 13 4.52 -27.58 7.34
N TRP A 14 3.51 -27.09 8.02
CA TRP A 14 3.20 -25.66 8.07
C TRP A 14 4.38 -24.84 8.62
N ILE A 15 5.02 -25.29 9.71
CA ILE A 15 6.22 -24.65 10.27
C ILE A 15 7.34 -24.57 9.20
N VAL A 16 7.68 -25.70 8.58
CA VAL A 16 8.76 -25.77 7.57
C VAL A 16 8.45 -24.81 6.41
N LEU A 17 7.24 -24.84 5.91
CA LEU A 17 6.80 -23.96 4.85
C LEU A 17 6.86 -22.50 5.31
N PHE A 18 6.31 -22.15 6.45
CA PHE A 18 6.32 -20.79 6.98
C PHE A 18 7.75 -20.24 7.07
N PHE A 19 8.66 -20.96 7.70
CA PHE A 19 10.05 -20.54 7.86
C PHE A 19 10.90 -20.59 6.58
N SER A 20 10.43 -21.22 5.50
CA SER A 20 11.10 -21.16 4.20
C SER A 20 10.95 -19.81 3.51
N VAL A 21 9.93 -19.03 3.85
CA VAL A 21 9.55 -17.75 3.21
C VAL A 21 9.65 -16.57 4.16
N ALA A 22 9.25 -16.73 5.42
CA ALA A 22 9.06 -15.66 6.39
C ALA A 22 10.31 -14.92 6.89
N PRO A 23 11.56 -15.45 6.91
CA PRO A 23 12.66 -14.81 7.65
C PRO A 23 12.96 -13.39 7.21
N LYS A 24 12.85 -13.10 5.91
CA LYS A 24 13.13 -11.77 5.36
C LYS A 24 12.01 -10.79 5.68
N GLU A 25 10.78 -11.23 5.57
CA GLU A 25 9.59 -10.46 5.92
C GLU A 25 9.57 -10.13 7.42
N MET A 26 9.90 -11.09 8.28
CA MET A 26 10.00 -10.88 9.73
C MET A 26 11.08 -9.86 10.12
N SER A 27 12.27 -9.97 9.52
CA SER A 27 13.35 -9.01 9.75
C SER A 27 12.94 -7.59 9.36
N ASN A 28 12.25 -7.43 8.23
CA ASN A 28 11.76 -6.14 7.78
C ASN A 28 10.71 -5.54 8.72
N ILE A 29 9.82 -6.36 9.27
CA ILE A 29 8.81 -5.90 10.26
C ILE A 29 9.51 -5.37 11.51
N LEU A 30 10.43 -6.14 12.10
CA LEU A 30 11.16 -5.73 13.30
C LEU A 30 11.99 -4.45 13.10
N GLN A 31 12.45 -4.18 11.88
CA GLN A 31 13.21 -2.97 11.57
C GLN A 31 12.35 -1.74 11.35
N ARG A 32 11.10 -1.93 10.90
CA ARG A 32 10.22 -0.83 10.46
C ARG A 32 9.13 -0.50 11.45
N ASP A 33 8.65 -1.47 12.20
CA ASP A 33 7.60 -1.27 13.19
C ASP A 33 8.21 -1.06 14.58
N PRO A 34 8.13 0.16 15.14
CA PRO A 34 8.60 0.44 16.49
C PRO A 34 7.88 -0.35 17.59
N ALA A 35 6.67 -0.86 17.31
CA ALA A 35 5.88 -1.64 18.25
C ALA A 35 6.30 -3.12 18.28
N ALA A 36 6.99 -3.62 17.25
CA ALA A 36 7.44 -5.00 17.17
C ALA A 36 8.62 -5.26 18.12
N ARG A 37 8.44 -6.11 19.12
CA ARG A 37 9.43 -6.34 20.19
C ARG A 37 10.37 -7.50 19.90
N ASN A 38 9.86 -8.56 19.27
CA ASN A 38 10.61 -9.79 19.04
C ASN A 38 10.00 -10.63 17.91
N TYR A 39 10.76 -11.60 17.42
CA TYR A 39 10.32 -12.50 16.34
C TYR A 39 9.10 -13.34 16.71
N PHE A 40 8.95 -13.73 17.97
CA PHE A 40 7.84 -14.58 18.41
C PHE A 40 6.50 -13.81 18.31
N GLU A 41 6.49 -12.56 18.75
CA GLU A 41 5.35 -11.65 18.60
C GLU A 41 4.97 -11.45 17.13
N VAL A 42 5.97 -11.20 16.28
CA VAL A 42 5.76 -11.00 14.83
C VAL A 42 5.18 -12.25 14.17
N ILE A 43 5.69 -13.44 14.52
CA ILE A 43 5.19 -14.71 13.97
C ILE A 43 3.74 -14.97 14.35
N LEU A 44 3.35 -14.66 15.58
CA LEU A 44 2.02 -15.01 16.08
C LEU A 44 0.96 -13.96 15.79
N LEU A 45 1.31 -12.67 15.83
CA LEU A 45 0.34 -11.59 15.94
C LEU A 45 0.29 -10.64 14.73
N TYR A 46 1.17 -10.80 13.72
CA TYR A 46 1.19 -9.92 12.56
C TYR A 46 0.42 -10.51 11.37
N PRO A 47 -0.83 -10.11 11.15
CA PRO A 47 -1.66 -10.63 10.07
C PRO A 47 -1.07 -10.34 8.68
N GLY A 48 -0.36 -9.22 8.52
CA GLY A 48 0.35 -8.88 7.29
C GLY A 48 1.41 -9.91 6.90
N LEU A 49 2.19 -10.41 7.87
CA LEU A 49 3.15 -11.48 7.65
C LEU A 49 2.46 -12.76 7.16
N HIS A 50 1.37 -13.15 7.84
CA HIS A 50 0.62 -14.36 7.49
C HIS A 50 0.05 -14.25 6.08
N ALA A 51 -0.49 -13.08 5.71
CA ALA A 51 -1.05 -12.84 4.38
C ALA A 51 0.01 -12.91 3.28
N VAL A 52 1.19 -12.33 3.49
CA VAL A 52 2.30 -12.38 2.52
C VAL A 52 2.83 -13.80 2.35
N VAL A 53 3.05 -14.51 3.46
CA VAL A 53 3.52 -15.91 3.41
C VAL A 53 2.50 -16.81 2.68
N ALA A 54 1.23 -16.72 3.04
CA ALA A 54 0.17 -17.50 2.39
C ALA A 54 0.04 -17.16 0.89
N HIS A 55 0.20 -15.87 0.53
CA HIS A 55 0.23 -15.46 -0.86
C HIS A 55 1.37 -16.11 -1.65
N ARG A 56 2.58 -16.26 -1.10
CA ARG A 56 3.69 -16.94 -1.80
C ARG A 56 3.28 -18.35 -2.27
N TYR A 57 2.58 -19.11 -1.42
CA TYR A 57 2.07 -20.44 -1.76
C TYR A 57 0.89 -20.38 -2.73
N ALA A 58 -0.05 -19.48 -2.50
CA ALA A 58 -1.17 -19.27 -3.43
C ALA A 58 -0.67 -18.90 -4.83
N HIS A 59 0.33 -18.04 -4.93
CA HIS A 59 0.96 -17.65 -6.19
C HIS A 59 1.68 -18.81 -6.86
N PHE A 60 2.39 -19.65 -6.09
CA PHE A 60 3.01 -20.88 -6.61
C PHE A 60 1.96 -21.78 -7.28
N PHE A 61 0.86 -22.09 -6.61
CA PHE A 61 -0.22 -22.89 -7.20
C PHE A 61 -0.89 -22.20 -8.39
N TYR A 62 -1.06 -20.90 -8.36
CA TYR A 62 -1.60 -20.12 -9.46
C TYR A 62 -0.71 -20.25 -10.72
N LYS A 63 0.62 -20.13 -10.57
CA LYS A 63 1.57 -20.32 -11.68
C LYS A 63 1.54 -21.74 -12.28
N HIS A 64 1.21 -22.74 -11.47
CA HIS A 64 1.03 -24.13 -11.91
C HIS A 64 -0.39 -24.43 -12.40
N LYS A 65 -1.22 -23.38 -12.66
CA LYS A 65 -2.60 -23.46 -13.16
C LYS A 65 -3.59 -24.17 -12.21
N LEU A 66 -3.22 -24.38 -10.96
CA LEU A 66 -4.10 -24.90 -9.90
C LEU A 66 -4.93 -23.76 -9.30
N PHE A 67 -5.72 -23.09 -10.15
CA PHE A 67 -6.41 -21.83 -9.83
C PHE A 67 -7.38 -21.96 -8.65
N LEU A 68 -8.13 -23.06 -8.60
CA LEU A 68 -9.08 -23.27 -7.50
C LEU A 68 -8.36 -23.37 -6.15
N LEU A 69 -7.30 -24.17 -6.07
CA LEU A 69 -6.50 -24.32 -4.84
C LEU A 69 -5.87 -22.98 -4.42
N ALA A 70 -5.29 -22.25 -5.38
CA ALA A 70 -4.74 -20.93 -5.16
C ALA A 70 -5.80 -19.96 -4.57
N ARG A 71 -7.01 -19.96 -5.12
CA ARG A 71 -8.13 -19.12 -4.63
C ARG A 71 -8.62 -19.57 -3.25
N ILE A 72 -8.69 -20.85 -2.97
CA ILE A 72 -9.05 -21.37 -1.65
C ILE A 72 -8.05 -20.82 -0.61
N ILE A 73 -6.74 -20.95 -0.83
CA ILE A 73 -5.72 -20.43 0.09
C ILE A 73 -5.92 -18.92 0.29
N SER A 74 -6.09 -18.15 -0.78
CA SER A 74 -6.29 -16.71 -0.71
C SER A 74 -7.54 -16.33 0.11
N GLN A 75 -8.67 -17.01 -0.09
CA GLN A 75 -9.91 -16.70 0.63
C GLN A 75 -9.85 -17.12 2.11
N PHE A 76 -9.23 -18.24 2.44
CA PHE A 76 -8.97 -18.60 3.82
C PHE A 76 -8.08 -17.57 4.52
N THR A 77 -7.01 -17.13 3.86
CA THR A 77 -6.12 -16.09 4.38
C THR A 77 -6.89 -14.79 4.63
N ARG A 78 -7.72 -14.37 3.68
CA ARG A 78 -8.59 -13.18 3.85
C ARG A 78 -9.51 -13.33 5.06
N PHE A 79 -10.11 -14.49 5.25
CA PHE A 79 -11.02 -14.73 6.39
C PHE A 79 -10.32 -14.53 7.73
N PHE A 80 -9.08 -15.01 7.88
CA PHE A 80 -8.34 -14.93 9.14
C PHE A 80 -7.59 -13.61 9.33
N THR A 81 -7.17 -12.94 8.26
CA THR A 81 -6.32 -11.74 8.33
C THR A 81 -7.03 -10.45 7.98
N GLY A 82 -8.18 -10.52 7.33
CA GLY A 82 -8.87 -9.37 6.75
C GLY A 82 -8.15 -8.78 5.52
N ILE A 83 -7.12 -9.47 4.97
CA ILE A 83 -6.28 -9.01 3.86
C ILE A 83 -6.56 -9.88 2.64
N GLU A 84 -7.01 -9.27 1.56
CA GLU A 84 -7.21 -9.96 0.28
C GLU A 84 -6.03 -9.72 -0.65
N ILE A 85 -5.32 -10.79 -1.00
CA ILE A 85 -4.29 -10.76 -2.05
C ILE A 85 -4.69 -11.78 -3.12
N HIS A 86 -4.91 -11.31 -4.35
CA HIS A 86 -5.22 -12.23 -5.43
C HIS A 86 -3.98 -13.09 -5.76
N PRO A 87 -4.12 -14.41 -5.95
CA PRO A 87 -2.97 -15.30 -6.22
C PRO A 87 -2.15 -14.94 -7.46
N GLY A 88 -2.76 -14.25 -8.42
CA GLY A 88 -2.08 -13.77 -9.63
C GLY A 88 -1.19 -12.55 -9.43
N ALA A 89 -1.34 -11.82 -8.34
CA ALA A 89 -0.52 -10.65 -8.06
C ALA A 89 0.96 -11.03 -7.95
N LYS A 90 1.83 -10.14 -8.44
CA LYS A 90 3.29 -10.30 -8.31
C LYS A 90 3.78 -9.40 -7.19
N ILE A 91 4.43 -9.97 -6.19
CA ILE A 91 4.90 -9.24 -5.02
C ILE A 91 6.40 -9.47 -4.86
N GLY A 92 7.17 -8.39 -4.80
CA GLY A 92 8.60 -8.38 -4.52
C GLY A 92 8.93 -8.83 -3.09
N LYS A 93 10.16 -8.63 -2.65
CA LYS A 93 10.65 -9.03 -1.33
C LYS A 93 10.44 -7.90 -0.33
N GLY A 94 10.21 -8.27 0.94
CA GLY A 94 10.17 -7.30 2.01
C GLY A 94 8.92 -6.41 2.01
N LEU A 95 7.81 -6.87 1.46
CA LEU A 95 6.53 -6.18 1.63
C LEU A 95 6.16 -6.17 3.12
N PHE A 96 5.99 -4.98 3.66
CA PHE A 96 5.45 -4.76 5.00
C PHE A 96 3.99 -4.32 4.91
N ILE A 97 3.10 -5.09 5.50
CA ILE A 97 1.69 -4.74 5.66
C ILE A 97 1.46 -4.42 7.13
N ASP A 98 1.22 -3.16 7.41
CA ASP A 98 0.95 -2.66 8.75
C ASP A 98 -0.56 -2.59 8.99
N HIS A 99 -1.02 -3.14 10.14
CA HIS A 99 -2.42 -3.38 10.50
C HIS A 99 -3.15 -4.29 9.50
N GLY A 100 -3.24 -3.95 8.25
CA GLY A 100 -3.63 -4.76 7.10
C GLY A 100 -5.13 -4.94 6.86
N MET A 101 -5.99 -4.79 7.85
CA MET A 101 -7.43 -5.00 7.70
C MET A 101 -8.00 -4.21 6.50
N GLY A 102 -8.76 -4.88 5.64
CA GLY A 102 -9.41 -4.26 4.48
C GLY A 102 -8.48 -3.98 3.29
N ILE A 103 -7.25 -4.45 3.29
CA ILE A 103 -6.38 -4.40 2.10
C ILE A 103 -6.95 -5.29 1.01
N VAL A 104 -6.94 -4.77 -0.23
CA VAL A 104 -7.28 -5.53 -1.43
C VAL A 104 -6.19 -5.34 -2.50
N ILE A 105 -5.53 -6.42 -2.88
CA ILE A 105 -4.53 -6.44 -3.96
C ILE A 105 -5.05 -7.29 -5.11
N GLY A 106 -5.34 -6.64 -6.24
CA GLY A 106 -5.98 -7.26 -7.41
C GLY A 106 -5.05 -8.16 -8.23
N GLU A 107 -5.65 -8.93 -9.12
CA GLU A 107 -5.02 -10.03 -9.88
C GLU A 107 -3.74 -9.64 -10.62
N THR A 108 -3.75 -8.53 -11.34
CA THR A 108 -2.63 -8.09 -12.18
C THR A 108 -1.79 -6.99 -11.53
N ALA A 109 -1.95 -6.79 -10.21
CA ALA A 109 -1.11 -5.88 -9.46
C ALA A 109 0.33 -6.41 -9.39
N GLU A 110 1.27 -5.48 -9.50
CA GLU A 110 2.70 -5.74 -9.34
C GLU A 110 3.23 -4.83 -8.24
N ILE A 111 3.96 -5.37 -7.28
CA ILE A 111 4.54 -4.63 -6.16
C ILE A 111 6.03 -4.95 -6.13
N GLY A 112 6.85 -3.93 -6.15
CA GLY A 112 8.30 -4.03 -6.03
C GLY A 112 8.78 -4.42 -4.63
N ASP A 113 10.06 -4.26 -4.42
CA ASP A 113 10.72 -4.63 -3.16
C ASP A 113 10.53 -3.53 -2.09
N ASN A 114 10.50 -3.96 -0.83
CA ASN A 114 10.52 -3.10 0.35
C ASN A 114 9.37 -2.08 0.44
N CYS A 115 8.22 -2.37 -0.13
CA CYS A 115 7.03 -1.52 -0.02
C CYS A 115 6.37 -1.63 1.35
N THR A 116 5.63 -0.57 1.71
CA THR A 116 4.79 -0.54 2.92
C THR A 116 3.35 -0.22 2.53
N LEU A 117 2.41 -1.03 2.99
CA LEU A 117 0.97 -0.84 2.79
C LEU A 117 0.28 -0.78 4.15
N TYR A 118 -0.55 0.24 4.35
CA TYR A 118 -1.40 0.34 5.53
C TYR A 118 -2.80 -0.23 5.31
N GLN A 119 -3.58 -0.34 6.36
CA GLN A 119 -4.95 -0.85 6.33
C GLN A 119 -5.83 -0.10 5.31
N ASN A 120 -6.85 -0.80 4.80
CA ASN A 120 -7.82 -0.30 3.82
C ASN A 120 -7.23 0.17 2.48
N VAL A 121 -5.97 -0.13 2.17
CA VAL A 121 -5.37 0.15 0.85
C VAL A 121 -6.02 -0.74 -0.20
N THR A 122 -6.32 -0.18 -1.38
CA THR A 122 -6.79 -0.92 -2.54
C THR A 122 -5.87 -0.71 -3.73
N LEU A 123 -5.31 -1.78 -4.26
CA LEU A 123 -4.64 -1.82 -5.55
C LEU A 123 -5.61 -2.45 -6.55
N GLY A 124 -6.47 -1.61 -7.16
CA GLY A 124 -7.64 -2.00 -7.93
C GLY A 124 -7.56 -1.67 -9.42
N GLY A 125 -8.49 -2.24 -10.17
CA GLY A 125 -8.73 -1.86 -11.57
C GLY A 125 -9.85 -0.83 -11.68
N THR A 126 -9.90 -0.13 -12.83
CA THR A 126 -10.90 0.92 -13.09
C THR A 126 -12.10 0.44 -13.91
N GLY A 127 -12.15 -0.81 -14.34
CA GLY A 127 -13.22 -1.24 -15.22
C GLY A 127 -13.24 -2.72 -15.56
N LYS A 128 -13.83 -3.03 -16.73
CA LYS A 128 -14.05 -4.38 -17.23
C LYS A 128 -12.90 -4.90 -18.10
N ASP A 129 -11.77 -4.23 -18.12
CA ASP A 129 -10.65 -4.56 -18.97
C ASP A 129 -10.10 -5.94 -18.66
N LYS A 130 -9.79 -6.70 -19.72
CA LYS A 130 -9.08 -7.96 -19.65
C LYS A 130 -7.57 -7.67 -19.72
N GLY A 131 -6.77 -8.44 -18.97
CA GLY A 131 -5.31 -8.27 -18.94
C GLY A 131 -4.84 -7.34 -17.81
N LYS A 132 -3.79 -6.56 -18.05
CA LYS A 132 -3.23 -5.63 -17.07
C LYS A 132 -4.22 -4.50 -16.78
N ARG A 133 -4.81 -4.50 -15.58
CA ARG A 133 -5.82 -3.55 -15.12
C ARG A 133 -5.57 -3.00 -13.72
N HIS A 134 -4.59 -3.55 -13.01
CA HIS A 134 -4.19 -3.13 -11.67
C HIS A 134 -2.82 -2.44 -11.73
N PRO A 135 -2.50 -1.59 -10.75
CA PRO A 135 -1.28 -0.79 -10.78
C PRO A 135 0.00 -1.63 -10.66
N THR A 136 1.08 -1.01 -11.12
CA THR A 136 2.45 -1.42 -10.82
C THR A 136 3.02 -0.46 -9.79
N ILE A 137 3.43 -0.99 -8.66
CA ILE A 137 4.06 -0.25 -7.57
C ILE A 137 5.55 -0.53 -7.62
N GLY A 138 6.36 0.50 -7.71
CA GLY A 138 7.82 0.41 -7.70
C GLY A 138 8.40 -0.06 -6.37
N ASN A 139 9.70 0.12 -6.21
CA ASN A 139 10.41 -0.27 -4.99
C ASN A 139 10.35 0.83 -3.92
N ASN A 140 10.41 0.45 -2.65
CA ASN A 140 10.43 1.37 -1.50
C ASN A 140 9.24 2.34 -1.47
N VAL A 141 8.09 1.95 -2.00
CA VAL A 141 6.88 2.79 -2.02
C VAL A 141 6.11 2.62 -0.73
N LEU A 142 5.66 3.75 -0.17
CA LEU A 142 4.75 3.78 0.97
C LEU A 142 3.34 4.17 0.51
N ILE A 143 2.35 3.34 0.86
CA ILE A 143 0.94 3.63 0.58
C ILE A 143 0.18 3.75 1.89
N GLY A 144 -0.24 4.97 2.19
CA GLY A 144 -0.91 5.35 3.43
C GLY A 144 -2.29 4.72 3.59
N SER A 145 -2.78 4.73 4.82
CA SER A 145 -4.05 4.10 5.20
C SER A 145 -5.22 4.61 4.35
N GLY A 146 -6.08 3.68 3.92
CA GLY A 146 -7.26 4.01 3.13
C GLY A 146 -7.02 4.44 1.69
N ALA A 147 -5.78 4.57 1.23
CA ALA A 147 -5.47 5.00 -0.13
C ALA A 147 -5.99 4.00 -1.18
N LYS A 148 -6.45 4.52 -2.32
CA LYS A 148 -6.93 3.76 -3.46
C LYS A 148 -6.06 4.07 -4.68
N VAL A 149 -5.41 3.05 -5.23
CA VAL A 149 -4.61 3.17 -6.46
C VAL A 149 -5.34 2.34 -7.52
N LEU A 150 -5.96 3.02 -8.50
CA LEU A 150 -6.94 2.42 -9.38
C LEU A 150 -6.57 2.61 -10.85
N GLY A 151 -6.10 1.55 -11.50
CA GLY A 151 -5.75 1.55 -12.93
C GLY A 151 -4.40 0.91 -13.24
N PRO A 152 -4.11 0.65 -14.51
CA PRO A 152 -2.91 -0.09 -14.95
C PRO A 152 -1.67 0.82 -15.13
N PHE A 153 -1.55 1.86 -14.32
CA PHE A 153 -0.41 2.79 -14.36
C PHE A 153 0.65 2.43 -13.30
N THR A 154 1.74 3.17 -13.32
CA THR A 154 2.88 2.97 -12.42
C THR A 154 2.94 4.04 -11.33
N VAL A 155 3.21 3.61 -10.11
CA VAL A 155 3.71 4.44 -9.01
C VAL A 155 5.21 4.19 -8.91
N GLY A 156 6.01 5.22 -9.21
CA GLY A 156 7.46 5.12 -9.30
C GLY A 156 8.16 4.83 -7.97
N ASP A 157 9.40 4.43 -8.04
CA ASP A 157 10.23 4.06 -6.89
C ASP A 157 10.35 5.20 -5.87
N ASN A 158 10.48 4.84 -4.60
CA ASN A 158 10.64 5.75 -3.46
C ASN A 158 9.51 6.77 -3.29
N SER A 159 8.33 6.52 -3.86
CA SER A 159 7.21 7.44 -3.78
C SER A 159 6.34 7.17 -2.55
N LYS A 160 5.63 8.21 -2.11
CA LYS A 160 4.66 8.14 -1.00
C LYS A 160 3.27 8.50 -1.50
N ILE A 161 2.30 7.67 -1.19
CA ILE A 161 0.88 7.95 -1.40
C ILE A 161 0.26 8.24 -0.03
N ALA A 162 -0.31 9.43 0.10
CA ALA A 162 -0.91 9.87 1.36
C ALA A 162 -2.10 9.01 1.78
N ALA A 163 -2.41 9.06 3.07
CA ALA A 163 -3.62 8.43 3.60
C ALA A 163 -4.87 8.97 2.89
N ASN A 164 -5.82 8.07 2.59
CA ASN A 164 -7.08 8.35 1.88
C ASN A 164 -6.93 8.99 0.48
N ALA A 165 -5.74 9.01 -0.10
CA ALA A 165 -5.56 9.50 -1.46
C ALA A 165 -6.19 8.53 -2.50
N VAL A 166 -6.78 9.10 -3.56
CA VAL A 166 -7.31 8.32 -4.69
C VAL A 166 -6.47 8.61 -5.93
N VAL A 167 -5.55 7.70 -6.23
CA VAL A 167 -4.61 7.80 -7.34
C VAL A 167 -5.24 7.18 -8.59
N LEU A 168 -5.36 7.97 -9.64
CA LEU A 168 -5.98 7.59 -10.92
C LEU A 168 -5.04 7.76 -12.11
N THR A 169 -3.83 8.27 -11.86
CA THR A 169 -2.82 8.55 -12.88
C THR A 169 -1.45 8.17 -12.38
N GLU A 170 -0.49 8.11 -13.28
CA GLU A 170 0.91 7.81 -12.98
C GLU A 170 1.50 8.75 -11.93
N VAL A 171 2.31 8.19 -11.03
CA VAL A 171 3.07 8.94 -10.02
C VAL A 171 4.56 8.75 -10.31
N PRO A 172 5.32 9.83 -10.59
CA PRO A 172 6.76 9.74 -10.83
C PRO A 172 7.51 9.16 -9.62
N GLU A 173 8.72 8.69 -9.85
CA GLU A 173 9.62 8.29 -8.78
C GLU A 173 9.96 9.45 -7.83
N ASN A 174 10.33 9.14 -6.60
CA ASN A 174 10.70 10.08 -5.55
C ASN A 174 9.65 11.17 -5.28
N SER A 175 8.37 10.84 -5.48
CA SER A 175 7.25 11.79 -5.42
C SER A 175 6.32 11.52 -4.25
N THR A 176 5.57 12.56 -3.86
CA THR A 176 4.47 12.43 -2.90
C THR A 176 3.16 12.83 -3.56
N ALA A 177 2.18 11.92 -3.54
CA ALA A 177 0.84 12.15 -4.09
C ALA A 177 -0.22 12.21 -2.98
N VAL A 178 -1.10 13.21 -3.03
CA VAL A 178 -2.07 13.55 -1.96
C VAL A 178 -3.41 13.96 -2.55
N GLY A 179 -4.50 13.61 -1.88
CA GLY A 179 -5.85 14.12 -2.16
C GLY A 179 -6.74 13.21 -2.99
N VAL A 180 -7.96 13.69 -3.30
CA VAL A 180 -9.01 12.99 -4.05
C VAL A 180 -9.57 13.93 -5.11
N PRO A 181 -9.24 13.73 -6.41
CA PRO A 181 -8.21 12.84 -6.94
C PRO A 181 -6.81 13.26 -6.51
N ALA A 182 -5.89 12.30 -6.40
CA ALA A 182 -4.54 12.56 -5.94
C ALA A 182 -3.74 13.40 -6.95
N ARG A 183 -2.95 14.33 -6.42
CA ARG A 183 -2.00 15.15 -7.18
C ARG A 183 -0.61 15.01 -6.58
N VAL A 184 0.40 15.04 -7.44
CA VAL A 184 1.80 15.08 -7.00
C VAL A 184 2.07 16.46 -6.43
N VAL A 185 2.40 16.52 -5.14
CA VAL A 185 2.67 17.79 -4.40
C VAL A 185 4.15 18.01 -4.14
N ARG A 186 4.97 16.96 -4.24
CA ARG A 186 6.42 17.04 -4.06
C ARG A 186 7.08 16.04 -5.00
N ILE A 187 8.11 16.50 -5.69
CA ILE A 187 9.09 15.69 -6.41
C ILE A 187 10.43 16.05 -5.79
N ASN A 188 11.08 15.15 -5.07
CA ASN A 188 12.36 15.41 -4.40
C ASN A 188 13.41 14.44 -4.86
N ASN A 189 14.58 14.96 -5.20
CA ASN A 189 15.82 14.20 -5.37
C ASN A 189 16.39 13.68 -4.03
N GLN A 190 15.75 13.95 -2.89
CA GLN A 190 16.15 13.39 -1.60
C GLN A 190 15.60 11.98 -1.49
N LYS A 191 16.42 11.03 -1.05
CA LYS A 191 15.98 9.66 -0.75
C LYS A 191 14.79 9.72 0.20
N VAL A 192 13.61 9.37 -0.28
CA VAL A 192 12.45 9.09 0.57
C VAL A 192 12.76 7.74 1.23
N SER A 193 13.04 7.77 2.54
CA SER A 193 13.28 6.54 3.27
C SER A 193 12.02 5.70 3.26
N SER A 194 12.12 4.47 2.79
CA SER A 194 11.02 3.50 2.90
C SER A 194 10.69 3.11 4.35
N MET A 195 11.56 3.48 5.28
CA MET A 195 11.38 3.27 6.72
C MET A 195 10.64 4.41 7.42
N ASP A 196 10.38 5.51 6.72
CA ASP A 196 9.66 6.64 7.28
C ASP A 196 8.15 6.34 7.26
N LEU A 197 7.60 6.02 8.43
CA LEU A 197 6.20 5.71 8.65
C LEU A 197 5.32 6.97 8.79
N ASP A 198 5.89 8.16 8.59
CA ASP A 198 5.16 9.42 8.72
C ASP A 198 4.10 9.56 7.63
N GLN A 199 2.84 9.41 8.04
CA GLN A 199 1.65 9.61 7.20
C GLN A 199 1.00 10.98 7.42
N ILE A 200 1.48 11.78 8.40
CA ILE A 200 0.76 12.94 8.93
C ILE A 200 1.30 14.24 8.33
N HIS A 201 2.62 14.38 8.20
CA HIS A 201 3.25 15.63 7.73
C HIS A 201 3.31 15.72 6.19
N ILE A 202 2.22 15.37 5.53
CA ILE A 202 2.08 15.46 4.08
C ILE A 202 1.28 16.73 3.73
N PRO A 203 1.80 17.63 2.85
CA PRO A 203 1.08 18.84 2.49
C PRO A 203 -0.27 18.51 1.83
N ASP A 204 -1.36 19.08 2.35
CA ASP A 204 -2.67 18.96 1.73
C ASP A 204 -2.81 19.95 0.55
N PRO A 205 -3.01 19.46 -0.69
CA PRO A 205 -3.17 20.33 -1.86
C PRO A 205 -4.38 21.23 -1.78
N THR A 206 -5.45 20.78 -1.12
CA THR A 206 -6.70 21.54 -0.97
C THR A 206 -6.48 22.73 -0.06
N SER A 207 -5.84 22.51 1.08
CA SER A 207 -5.47 23.60 2.01
C SER A 207 -4.52 24.60 1.36
N GLN A 208 -3.55 24.14 0.57
CA GLN A 208 -2.66 25.04 -0.17
C GLN A 208 -3.40 25.85 -1.26
N ALA A 209 -4.34 25.23 -1.96
CA ALA A 209 -5.15 25.91 -2.98
C ALA A 209 -6.06 26.97 -2.33
N ILE A 210 -6.68 26.65 -1.19
CA ILE A 210 -7.52 27.58 -0.41
C ILE A 210 -6.68 28.76 0.11
N CYS A 211 -5.51 28.50 0.67
CA CYS A 211 -4.60 29.55 1.13
C CYS A 211 -4.20 30.52 0.00
N LYS A 212 -3.89 29.97 -1.18
CA LYS A 212 -3.57 30.78 -2.37
C LYS A 212 -4.77 31.60 -2.86
N LEU A 213 -5.97 31.01 -2.82
CA LEU A 213 -7.20 31.70 -3.18
C LEU A 213 -7.50 32.84 -2.22
N ASN A 214 -7.40 32.63 -0.92
CA ASN A 214 -7.59 33.65 0.11
C ASN A 214 -6.63 34.83 -0.08
N LYS A 215 -5.36 34.54 -0.41
CA LYS A 215 -4.39 35.61 -0.73
C LYS A 215 -4.79 36.41 -1.95
N LEU A 216 -5.24 35.76 -3.01
CA LEU A 216 -5.73 36.45 -4.22
C LEU A 216 -6.98 37.30 -3.95
N VAL A 217 -7.89 36.84 -3.12
CA VAL A 217 -9.07 37.60 -2.71
C VAL A 217 -8.65 38.86 -1.94
N HIS A 218 -7.75 38.71 -0.97
CA HIS A 218 -7.24 39.85 -0.21
C HIS A 218 -6.53 40.89 -1.09
N ASP A 219 -5.68 40.46 -2.03
CA ASP A 219 -5.01 41.33 -3.00
C ASP A 219 -6.01 42.06 -3.92
N LEU A 220 -7.17 41.44 -4.22
CA LEU A 220 -8.24 42.08 -5.00
C LEU A 220 -9.04 43.07 -4.17
N GLU A 221 -9.36 42.76 -2.93
CA GLU A 221 -10.03 43.68 -1.98
C GLU A 221 -9.22 44.97 -1.82
N GLU A 222 -7.93 44.86 -1.55
CA GLU A 222 -7.02 46.01 -1.42
C GLU A 222 -6.97 46.86 -2.71
N LYS A 223 -6.98 46.24 -3.89
CA LYS A 223 -7.02 46.96 -5.17
C LYS A 223 -8.35 47.69 -5.40
N ILE A 224 -9.47 47.13 -4.95
CA ILE A 224 -10.78 47.74 -5.07
C ILE A 224 -10.86 48.96 -4.13
N GLU A 225 -10.43 48.82 -2.89
CA GLU A 225 -10.39 49.94 -1.93
C GLU A 225 -9.55 51.10 -2.46
N ASN A 226 -8.33 50.85 -2.89
CA ASN A 226 -7.43 51.85 -3.46
C ASN A 226 -8.00 52.55 -4.73
N ASN A 227 -8.80 51.84 -5.53
CA ASN A 227 -9.44 52.39 -6.71
C ASN A 227 -10.68 53.21 -6.35
N THR A 228 -11.36 52.90 -5.27
CA THR A 228 -12.53 53.64 -4.78
C THR A 228 -12.11 54.99 -4.19
N GLU A 229 -11.07 54.99 -3.34
CA GLU A 229 -10.51 56.21 -2.76
C GLU A 229 -9.96 57.19 -3.83
N ARG A 230 -9.46 56.70 -4.95
CA ARG A 230 -9.00 57.52 -6.08
C ARG A 230 -10.12 58.18 -6.90
N LYS A 231 -11.37 57.72 -6.77
CA LYS A 231 -12.52 58.30 -7.49
C LYS A 231 -13.29 59.34 -6.69
N ASP A 232 -13.11 59.31 -5.36
CA ASP A 232 -13.83 60.20 -4.43
C ASP A 232 -12.98 61.42 -4.01
N GLY A 233 -11.73 61.56 -4.44
CA GLY A 233 -10.82 62.70 -4.21
C GLY A 233 -10.53 63.47 -5.54
#